data_b2bf1266b80aebf6a74dc0f78810036c
#
_entry.id   b2bf1266b80aebf6a74dc0f78810036c
#
_cell.length_a   1.000
_cell.length_b   1.000
_cell.length_c   1.000
_cell.angle_alpha   90.00
_cell.angle_beta   90.00
_cell.angle_gamma   90.00
#
_symmetry.space_group_name_H-M   'P 1'
#
loop_
_entity.id
_entity.type
_entity.pdbx_description
1 polymer ?
#
loop_
_entity_poly.entity_id
_entity_poly.type
_entity_poly.pdbx_seq_one_letter_code
_entity_poly.pdbx_strand_id
1 'polypeptide(L)'
;EQVIARNPQVALVLPEQEFDRQLVLAGPSSHLTLEGLHMDFMRLTHEGAQYREVPHYGCILEYDGFRVLIAGDCAVADPQLRDFIGSRPIDLALWNFPLGTIRKGRHFIEQAIRPEHLVVYHLPFSHDDRWGYRDAAVKGAGQLQGVPDVRLLLEPFQREILT
;
A
#
# COMPACT_ATOMS: atom_id res chain seq x y z
N GLU A 1 20.17 3.03 -10.16
CA GLU A 1 21.27 2.61 -11.08
C GLU A 1 21.80 1.21 -10.75
N GLN A 2 22.16 0.88 -9.49
CA GLN A 2 22.71 -0.44 -9.12
C GLN A 2 21.74 -1.61 -9.42
N VAL A 3 20.43 -1.45 -9.25
CA VAL A 3 19.44 -2.49 -9.55
C VAL A 3 19.41 -2.77 -11.04
N ILE A 4 19.39 -1.73 -11.87
CA ILE A 4 19.40 -1.84 -13.34
C ILE A 4 20.70 -2.49 -13.83
N ALA A 5 21.84 -2.08 -13.26
CA ALA A 5 23.13 -2.64 -13.65
C ALA A 5 23.28 -4.14 -13.31
N ARG A 6 22.69 -4.57 -12.19
CA ARG A 6 22.71 -5.97 -11.76
C ARG A 6 21.62 -6.84 -12.40
N ASN A 7 20.57 -6.21 -12.87
CA ASN A 7 19.44 -6.90 -13.50
C ASN A 7 18.97 -6.14 -14.75
N PRO A 8 19.64 -6.35 -15.89
CA PRO A 8 19.34 -5.63 -17.13
C PRO A 8 17.96 -5.94 -17.71
N GLN A 9 17.28 -6.98 -17.23
CA GLN A 9 15.91 -7.33 -17.63
C GLN A 9 14.84 -6.75 -16.71
N VAL A 10 15.23 -5.98 -15.65
CA VAL A 10 14.26 -5.40 -14.73
C VAL A 10 13.32 -4.44 -15.48
N ALA A 11 12.03 -4.59 -15.23
CA ALA A 11 11.03 -3.62 -15.63
C ALA A 11 10.90 -2.55 -14.54
N LEU A 12 11.01 -1.28 -14.92
CA LEU A 12 10.83 -0.14 -14.04
C LEU A 12 9.48 0.50 -14.35
N VAL A 13 8.68 0.72 -13.32
CA VAL A 13 7.39 1.41 -13.41
C VAL A 13 7.40 2.54 -12.40
N LEU A 14 7.40 3.78 -12.86
CA LEU A 14 7.58 4.97 -12.02
C LEU A 14 6.54 6.04 -12.37
N PRO A 15 6.15 6.90 -11.43
CA PRO A 15 5.21 8.00 -11.69
C PRO A 15 5.83 9.16 -12.49
N GLU A 16 7.14 9.26 -12.52
CA GLU A 16 7.90 10.33 -13.20
C GLU A 16 9.05 9.75 -14.00
N GLN A 17 9.47 10.48 -15.03
CA GLN A 17 10.60 10.07 -15.88
C GLN A 17 11.93 10.27 -15.15
N GLU A 18 12.59 9.19 -14.77
CA GLU A 18 13.90 9.22 -14.12
C GLU A 18 14.98 8.48 -14.91
N PHE A 19 14.57 7.49 -15.70
CA PHE A 19 15.48 6.63 -16.48
C PHE A 19 15.00 6.47 -17.91
N ASP A 20 15.90 6.25 -18.85
CA ASP A 20 15.55 6.07 -20.26
C ASP A 20 14.72 4.80 -20.53
N ARG A 21 14.89 3.79 -19.67
CA ARG A 21 14.22 2.48 -19.80
C ARG A 21 13.22 2.26 -18.67
N GLN A 22 12.12 2.99 -18.72
CA GLN A 22 11.05 2.83 -17.77
C GLN A 22 9.68 3.01 -18.41
N LEU A 23 8.66 2.47 -17.75
CA LEU A 23 7.27 2.80 -18.00
C LEU A 23 6.86 3.92 -17.04
N VAL A 24 6.37 5.01 -17.58
CA VAL A 24 5.85 6.12 -16.77
C VAL A 24 4.35 5.93 -16.56
N LEU A 25 3.93 5.96 -15.30
CA LEU A 25 2.51 5.97 -14.97
C LEU A 25 1.92 7.33 -15.33
N ALA A 26 1.08 7.36 -16.35
CA ALA A 26 0.46 8.58 -16.84
C ALA A 26 -1.05 8.56 -16.59
N GLY A 27 -1.60 9.74 -16.24
CA GLY A 27 -3.03 9.90 -16.04
C GLY A 27 -3.55 9.33 -14.71
N PRO A 28 -4.88 9.20 -14.58
CA PRO A 28 -5.53 8.79 -13.32
C PRO A 28 -5.39 7.29 -13.03
N SER A 29 -5.22 6.46 -14.05
CA SER A 29 -5.07 5.01 -13.90
C SER A 29 -4.23 4.42 -15.02
N SER A 30 -3.59 3.29 -14.75
CA SER A 30 -2.80 2.51 -15.71
C SER A 30 -2.93 1.03 -15.40
N HIS A 31 -2.81 0.19 -16.43
CA HIS A 31 -2.83 -1.26 -16.32
C HIS A 31 -1.61 -1.85 -17.02
N LEU A 32 -0.95 -2.80 -16.38
CA LEU A 32 0.17 -3.55 -16.94
C LEU A 32 -0.04 -5.05 -16.69
N THR A 33 0.45 -5.86 -17.62
CA THR A 33 0.54 -7.31 -17.45
C THR A 33 1.96 -7.77 -17.78
N LEU A 34 2.56 -8.52 -16.89
CA LEU A 34 3.89 -9.08 -17.07
C LEU A 34 3.88 -10.54 -16.58
N GLU A 35 4.09 -11.50 -17.50
CA GLU A 35 4.22 -12.93 -17.17
C GLU A 35 3.11 -13.47 -16.25
N GLY A 36 1.87 -13.06 -16.49
CA GLY A 36 0.71 -13.48 -15.68
C GLY A 36 0.45 -12.66 -14.42
N LEU A 37 1.36 -11.73 -14.07
CA LEU A 37 1.12 -10.73 -13.05
C LEU A 37 0.35 -9.55 -13.65
N HIS A 38 -0.87 -9.32 -13.20
CA HIS A 38 -1.68 -8.16 -13.54
C HIS A 38 -1.46 -7.06 -12.51
N MET A 39 -1.26 -5.83 -12.99
CA MET A 39 -0.96 -4.67 -12.15
C MET A 39 -1.87 -3.51 -12.55
N ASP A 40 -2.78 -3.16 -11.67
CA ASP A 40 -3.63 -1.96 -11.81
C ASP A 40 -3.08 -0.85 -10.93
N PHE A 41 -2.87 0.33 -11.51
CA PHE A 41 -2.43 1.52 -10.80
C PHE A 41 -3.52 2.58 -10.82
N MET A 42 -3.70 3.27 -9.71
CA MET A 42 -4.59 4.40 -9.57
C MET A 42 -3.86 5.57 -8.92
N ARG A 43 -3.95 6.74 -9.53
CA ARG A 43 -3.46 7.98 -8.89
C ARG A 43 -4.34 8.31 -7.69
N LEU A 44 -3.72 8.44 -6.52
CA LEU A 44 -4.37 8.73 -5.26
C LEU A 44 -3.85 10.06 -4.69
N THR A 45 -4.60 10.64 -3.76
CA THR A 45 -4.14 11.79 -2.99
C THR A 45 -3.13 11.31 -1.94
N HIS A 46 -1.93 11.91 -1.91
CA HIS A 46 -0.96 11.67 -0.86
C HIS A 46 -1.44 12.26 0.48
N GLU A 47 -1.19 11.57 1.59
CA GLU A 47 -1.49 12.10 2.93
C GLU A 47 -0.61 13.31 3.24
N GLY A 48 -1.22 14.33 3.87
CA GLY A 48 -0.56 15.59 4.20
C GLY A 48 -0.67 16.65 3.11
N ALA A 49 -1.16 17.84 3.51
CA ALA A 49 -1.43 18.94 2.58
C ALA A 49 -0.19 19.41 1.78
N GLN A 50 1.00 19.31 2.38
CA GLN A 50 2.27 19.65 1.75
C GLN A 50 2.69 18.72 0.60
N TYR A 51 2.11 17.53 0.53
CA TYR A 51 2.42 16.52 -0.49
C TYR A 51 1.32 16.35 -1.55
N ARG A 52 0.29 17.22 -1.54
CA ARG A 52 -0.87 17.09 -2.43
C ARG A 52 -0.51 17.04 -3.91
N GLU A 53 0.54 17.75 -4.31
CA GLU A 53 0.99 17.80 -5.71
C GLU A 53 1.97 16.69 -6.08
N VAL A 54 2.42 15.90 -5.10
CA VAL A 54 3.32 14.76 -5.36
C VAL A 54 2.54 13.65 -6.06
N PRO A 55 2.98 13.17 -7.23
CA PRO A 55 2.38 12.02 -7.89
C PRO A 55 2.45 10.79 -6.98
N HIS A 56 1.29 10.28 -6.59
CA HIS A 56 1.17 9.11 -5.73
C HIS A 56 0.22 8.11 -6.35
N TYR A 57 0.61 6.85 -6.38
CA TYR A 57 -0.19 5.78 -6.94
C TYR A 57 -0.37 4.65 -5.95
N GLY A 58 -1.62 4.20 -5.81
CA GLY A 58 -1.92 2.88 -5.25
C GLY A 58 -1.85 1.83 -6.35
N CYS A 59 -1.68 0.57 -5.95
CA CYS A 59 -1.57 -0.54 -6.87
C CYS A 59 -2.36 -1.75 -6.36
N ILE A 60 -3.06 -2.44 -7.27
CA ILE A 60 -3.55 -3.80 -7.04
C ILE A 60 -2.72 -4.73 -7.92
N LEU A 61 -2.03 -5.67 -7.30
CA LEU A 61 -1.32 -6.76 -7.96
C LEU A 61 -2.20 -8.01 -7.92
N GLU A 62 -2.37 -8.68 -9.04
CA GLU A 62 -3.09 -9.95 -9.10
C GLU A 62 -2.24 -11.01 -9.80
N TYR A 63 -2.03 -12.12 -9.13
CA TYR A 63 -1.35 -13.29 -9.67
C TYR A 63 -2.06 -14.56 -9.21
N ASP A 64 -2.43 -15.41 -10.14
CA ASP A 64 -3.15 -16.66 -9.88
C ASP A 64 -4.40 -16.50 -8.98
N GLY A 65 -5.13 -15.41 -9.18
CA GLY A 65 -6.33 -15.04 -8.43
C GLY A 65 -6.08 -14.43 -7.05
N PHE A 66 -4.84 -14.41 -6.55
CA PHE A 66 -4.47 -13.74 -5.30
C PHE A 66 -4.23 -12.24 -5.53
N ARG A 67 -4.91 -11.38 -4.77
CA ARG A 67 -4.87 -9.92 -4.93
C ARG A 67 -4.23 -9.21 -3.77
N VAL A 68 -3.21 -8.42 -4.08
CA VAL A 68 -2.48 -7.60 -3.13
C VAL A 68 -2.77 -6.13 -3.39
N LEU A 69 -3.35 -5.43 -2.42
CA LEU A 69 -3.52 -3.99 -2.45
C LEU A 69 -2.32 -3.32 -1.77
N ILE A 70 -1.69 -2.37 -2.46
CA ILE A 70 -0.64 -1.50 -1.93
C ILE A 70 -1.13 -0.06 -2.07
N ALA A 71 -1.59 0.54 -0.99
CA ALA A 71 -2.13 1.89 -1.02
C ALA A 71 -1.06 2.99 -0.83
N GLY A 72 0.14 2.62 -0.38
CA GLY A 72 1.21 3.57 -0.08
C GLY A 72 0.78 4.61 0.96
N ASP A 73 1.18 5.85 0.76
CA ASP A 73 0.88 6.98 1.65
C ASP A 73 -0.37 7.74 1.21
N CYS A 74 -1.41 7.03 0.77
CA CYS A 74 -2.65 7.66 0.35
C CYS A 74 -3.37 8.35 1.53
N ALA A 75 -4.15 9.37 1.22
CA ALA A 75 -4.96 10.08 2.20
C ALA A 75 -5.98 9.15 2.86
N VAL A 76 -6.25 9.40 4.13
CA VAL A 76 -7.18 8.59 4.92
C VAL A 76 -8.57 8.56 4.32
N ALA A 77 -9.05 7.36 4.02
CA ALA A 77 -10.37 7.10 3.42
C ALA A 77 -10.58 7.86 2.10
N ASP A 78 -9.59 7.82 1.21
CA ASP A 78 -9.65 8.41 -0.13
C ASP A 78 -10.82 7.77 -0.92
N PRO A 79 -11.79 8.57 -1.41
CA PRO A 79 -12.89 8.04 -2.22
C PRO A 79 -12.41 7.36 -3.50
N GLN A 80 -11.35 7.86 -4.13
CA GLN A 80 -10.76 7.27 -5.34
C GLN A 80 -10.23 5.87 -5.08
N LEU A 81 -9.65 5.63 -3.90
CA LEU A 81 -9.20 4.29 -3.50
C LEU A 81 -10.39 3.33 -3.36
N ARG A 82 -11.51 3.78 -2.78
CA ARG A 82 -12.73 2.97 -2.70
C ARG A 82 -13.24 2.59 -4.09
N ASP A 83 -13.33 3.55 -5.00
CA ASP A 83 -13.80 3.34 -6.36
C ASP A 83 -12.85 2.42 -7.13
N PHE A 84 -11.54 2.57 -6.90
CA PHE A 84 -10.52 1.73 -7.49
C PHE A 84 -10.63 0.27 -7.03
N ILE A 85 -10.83 0.01 -5.74
CA ILE A 85 -11.06 -1.34 -5.23
C ILE A 85 -12.38 -1.90 -5.80
N GLY A 86 -13.43 -1.10 -5.80
CA GLY A 86 -14.76 -1.53 -6.26
C GLY A 86 -15.28 -2.72 -5.46
N SER A 87 -15.70 -3.77 -6.16
CA SER A 87 -16.16 -5.02 -5.57
C SER A 87 -15.12 -6.14 -5.56
N ARG A 88 -13.87 -5.84 -5.93
CA ARG A 88 -12.79 -6.84 -5.98
C ARG A 88 -12.45 -7.32 -4.57
N PRO A 89 -12.46 -8.63 -4.30
CA PRO A 89 -11.94 -9.15 -3.04
C PRO A 89 -10.43 -8.86 -2.96
N ILE A 90 -9.97 -8.47 -1.78
CA ILE A 90 -8.56 -8.21 -1.48
C ILE A 90 -8.07 -9.27 -0.51
N ASP A 91 -7.14 -10.11 -0.94
CA ASP A 91 -6.58 -11.15 -0.10
C ASP A 91 -5.56 -10.57 0.89
N LEU A 92 -4.72 -9.64 0.42
CA LEU A 92 -3.72 -8.98 1.25
C LEU A 92 -3.75 -7.45 1.02
N ALA A 93 -3.87 -6.67 2.08
CA ALA A 93 -3.63 -5.23 2.03
C ALA A 93 -2.33 -4.86 2.76
N LEU A 94 -1.41 -4.21 2.05
CA LEU A 94 -0.25 -3.55 2.65
C LEU A 94 -0.64 -2.11 2.96
N TRP A 95 -0.61 -1.75 4.25
CA TRP A 95 -1.24 -0.53 4.73
C TRP A 95 -0.30 0.33 5.58
N ASN A 96 -0.25 1.63 5.28
CA ASN A 96 0.53 2.59 6.05
C ASN A 96 -0.08 2.77 7.46
N PHE A 97 0.76 2.78 8.50
CA PHE A 97 0.34 2.80 9.91
C PHE A 97 -0.62 3.95 10.28
N PRO A 98 -0.49 5.21 9.82
CA PRO A 98 -1.37 6.29 10.23
C PRO A 98 -2.84 5.99 9.98
N LEU A 99 -3.13 5.26 8.91
CA LEU A 99 -4.50 4.95 8.52
C LEU A 99 -5.17 3.94 9.47
N GLY A 100 -4.39 3.03 10.07
CA GLY A 100 -4.87 2.06 11.07
C GLY A 100 -5.05 2.67 12.46
N THR A 101 -4.39 3.78 12.78
CA THR A 101 -4.43 4.37 14.13
C THR A 101 -5.65 5.23 14.37
N ILE A 102 -6.21 5.85 13.34
CA ILE A 102 -7.36 6.74 13.46
C ILE A 102 -8.67 6.04 13.12
N ARG A 103 -9.75 6.41 13.81
CA ARG A 103 -11.06 5.79 13.65
C ARG A 103 -11.57 5.79 12.21
N LYS A 104 -11.38 6.90 11.48
CA LYS A 104 -11.83 7.02 10.08
C LYS A 104 -11.11 6.02 9.17
N GLY A 105 -9.81 5.83 9.38
CA GLY A 105 -9.01 4.87 8.61
C GLY A 105 -9.41 3.42 8.91
N ARG A 106 -9.59 3.06 10.20
CA ARG A 106 -10.07 1.72 10.57
C ARG A 106 -11.43 1.43 9.94
N HIS A 107 -12.38 2.36 10.06
CA HIS A 107 -13.70 2.19 9.45
C HIS A 107 -13.61 2.01 7.92
N PHE A 108 -12.67 2.69 7.25
CA PHE A 108 -12.45 2.51 5.82
C PHE A 108 -11.91 1.11 5.50
N ILE A 109 -10.95 0.61 6.28
CA ILE A 109 -10.44 -0.76 6.15
C ILE A 109 -11.59 -1.77 6.30
N GLU A 110 -12.38 -1.63 7.35
CA GLU A 110 -13.47 -2.56 7.71
C GLU A 110 -14.64 -2.54 6.73
N GLN A 111 -14.93 -1.42 6.11
CA GLN A 111 -16.13 -1.26 5.26
C GLN A 111 -15.84 -1.24 3.76
N ALA A 112 -14.68 -0.73 3.36
CA ALA A 112 -14.36 -0.55 1.95
C ALA A 112 -13.36 -1.58 1.43
N ILE A 113 -12.33 -1.92 2.22
CA ILE A 113 -11.28 -2.83 1.78
C ILE A 113 -11.63 -4.26 2.14
N ARG A 114 -11.92 -4.53 3.40
CA ARG A 114 -12.25 -5.85 3.98
C ARG A 114 -11.28 -6.95 3.55
N PRO A 115 -9.97 -6.77 3.78
CA PRO A 115 -8.99 -7.75 3.35
C PRO A 115 -9.01 -8.99 4.23
N GLU A 116 -8.59 -10.14 3.69
CA GLU A 116 -8.32 -11.35 4.50
C GLU A 116 -7.12 -11.13 5.41
N HIS A 117 -6.04 -10.57 4.85
CA HIS A 117 -4.83 -10.26 5.58
C HIS A 117 -4.53 -8.76 5.49
N LEU A 118 -4.20 -8.14 6.61
CA LEU A 118 -3.74 -6.76 6.68
C LEU A 118 -2.32 -6.74 7.25
N VAL A 119 -1.38 -6.21 6.50
CA VAL A 119 -0.01 -5.98 6.97
C VAL A 119 0.22 -4.48 7.11
N VAL A 120 0.42 -4.03 8.34
CA VAL A 120 0.72 -2.63 8.65
C VAL A 120 2.23 -2.43 8.61
N TYR A 121 2.66 -1.43 7.86
CA TYR A 121 4.06 -1.08 7.64
C TYR A 121 4.31 0.42 7.73
N HIS A 122 5.49 0.89 7.38
CA HIS A 122 5.90 2.30 7.39
C HIS A 122 5.97 2.88 8.81
N LEU A 123 6.33 2.04 9.78
CA LEU A 123 6.55 2.47 11.15
C LEU A 123 7.99 2.97 11.34
N PRO A 124 8.21 3.98 12.18
CA PRO A 124 9.56 4.41 12.52
C PRO A 124 10.33 3.28 13.23
N PHE A 125 11.66 3.30 13.13
CA PHE A 125 12.49 2.42 13.94
C PHE A 125 12.28 2.72 15.42
N SER A 126 12.47 1.71 16.27
CA SER A 126 12.21 1.85 17.73
C SER A 126 12.98 3.01 18.38
N HIS A 127 14.22 3.26 17.93
CA HIS A 127 15.06 4.35 18.43
C HIS A 127 14.68 5.74 17.89
N ASP A 128 13.88 5.81 16.81
CA ASP A 128 13.41 7.04 16.19
C ASP A 128 11.95 7.39 16.54
N ASP A 129 11.23 6.47 17.18
CA ASP A 129 9.82 6.63 17.54
C ASP A 129 9.58 7.60 18.70
N ARG A 130 9.81 8.88 18.45
CA ARG A 130 9.67 9.95 19.46
C ARG A 130 8.22 10.26 19.82
N TRP A 131 7.27 9.82 19.03
CA TRP A 131 5.83 10.13 19.21
C TRP A 131 4.96 8.92 19.54
N GLY A 132 5.55 7.74 19.73
CA GLY A 132 4.82 6.54 20.10
C GLY A 132 3.95 5.98 18.99
N TYR A 133 4.36 6.14 17.75
CA TYR A 133 3.62 5.64 16.58
C TYR A 133 3.51 4.12 16.56
N ARG A 134 4.53 3.42 17.04
CA ARG A 134 4.54 1.95 17.14
C ARG A 134 3.46 1.45 18.10
N ASP A 135 3.38 2.05 19.30
CA ASP A 135 2.33 1.72 20.28
C ASP A 135 0.94 2.09 19.75
N ALA A 136 0.82 3.24 19.07
CA ALA A 136 -0.42 3.65 18.45
C ALA A 136 -0.87 2.66 17.34
N ALA A 137 0.06 2.15 16.54
CA ALA A 137 -0.22 1.15 15.51
C ALA A 137 -0.66 -0.19 16.11
N VAL A 138 0.03 -0.67 17.14
CA VAL A 138 -0.37 -1.90 17.89
C VAL A 138 -1.78 -1.75 18.46
N LYS A 139 -2.04 -0.62 19.13
CA LYS A 139 -3.37 -0.33 19.68
C LYS A 139 -4.43 -0.22 18.59
N GLY A 140 -4.12 0.44 17.47
CA GLY A 140 -5.02 0.57 16.34
C GLY A 140 -5.36 -0.77 15.70
N ALA A 141 -4.35 -1.61 15.47
CA ALA A 141 -4.53 -2.96 14.96
C ALA A 141 -5.44 -3.81 15.85
N GLY A 142 -5.25 -3.75 17.19
CA GLY A 142 -6.10 -4.44 18.15
C GLY A 142 -7.56 -3.92 18.23
N GLN A 143 -7.86 -2.79 17.60
CA GLN A 143 -9.22 -2.23 17.50
C GLN A 143 -9.93 -2.52 16.17
N LEU A 144 -9.23 -3.09 15.19
CA LEU A 144 -9.82 -3.49 13.91
C LEU A 144 -10.80 -4.64 14.11
N GLN A 145 -11.96 -4.53 13.46
CA GLN A 145 -13.00 -5.54 13.48
C GLN A 145 -13.25 -6.08 12.05
N GLY A 146 -13.53 -7.36 11.93
CA GLY A 146 -13.86 -7.96 10.64
C GLY A 146 -12.69 -8.11 9.68
N VAL A 147 -11.44 -7.97 10.16
CA VAL A 147 -10.22 -8.34 9.44
C VAL A 147 -9.64 -9.58 10.13
N PRO A 148 -9.66 -10.74 9.48
CA PRO A 148 -9.31 -12.01 10.14
C PRO A 148 -7.86 -12.09 10.63
N ASP A 149 -6.92 -11.55 9.86
CA ASP A 149 -5.49 -11.58 10.18
C ASP A 149 -4.87 -10.18 10.04
N VAL A 150 -4.33 -9.65 11.14
CA VAL A 150 -3.67 -8.34 11.19
C VAL A 150 -2.24 -8.51 11.69
N ARG A 151 -1.27 -8.12 10.89
CA ARG A 151 0.16 -8.19 11.17
C ARG A 151 0.78 -6.80 11.15
N LEU A 152 1.83 -6.58 11.95
CA LEU A 152 2.58 -5.34 11.98
C LEU A 152 4.06 -5.64 11.71
N LEU A 153 4.65 -4.93 10.76
CA LEU A 153 6.09 -4.98 10.52
C LEU A 153 6.78 -3.96 11.43
N LEU A 154 7.18 -4.41 12.61
CA LEU A 154 7.76 -3.57 13.65
C LEU A 154 9.28 -3.50 13.58
N GLU A 155 9.93 -4.51 13.00
CA GLU A 155 11.39 -4.60 12.98
C GLU A 155 11.93 -4.68 11.55
N PRO A 156 13.15 -4.17 11.31
CA PRO A 156 13.82 -4.32 10.03
C PRO A 156 13.97 -5.80 9.66
N PHE A 157 13.72 -6.12 8.39
CA PHE A 157 13.81 -7.49 7.86
C PHE A 157 12.85 -8.51 8.48
N GLN A 158 11.87 -8.05 9.28
CA GLN A 158 10.79 -8.91 9.76
C GLN A 158 10.11 -9.62 8.59
N ARG A 159 9.77 -10.88 8.78
CA ARG A 159 9.07 -11.71 7.80
C ARG A 159 7.80 -12.24 8.44
N GLU A 160 6.71 -12.17 7.69
CA GLU A 160 5.43 -12.76 8.07
C GLU A 160 5.06 -13.83 7.05
N ILE A 161 4.52 -14.94 7.54
CA ILE A 161 3.98 -16.02 6.71
C ILE A 161 2.47 -15.95 6.84
N LEU A 162 1.80 -15.69 5.74
CA LEU A 162 0.35 -15.72 5.66
C LEU A 162 -0.11 -17.16 5.42
N THR A 163 -1.06 -17.62 6.21
CA THR A 163 -1.57 -19.01 6.15
C THR A 163 -3.07 -19.02 5.99
#